data_09768ddb1f088cc4811ab056e6239d91
#
_entry.id   09768ddb1f088cc4811ab056e6239d91
#
_cell.length_a   1.000
_cell.length_b   1.000
_cell.length_c   1.000
_cell.angle_alpha   90.00
_cell.angle_beta   90.00
_cell.angle_gamma   90.00
#
_symmetry.space_group_name_H-M   'P 1'
#
loop_
_entity.id
_entity.type
_entity.pdbx_description
1 polymer ?
#
loop_
_entity_poly.entity_id
_entity_poly.type
_entity_poly.pdbx_seq_one_letter_code
_entity_poly.pdbx_strand_id
1 'polypeptide(L)'
;MQYLAPARGLFSGIIVAGGDAVKEVTLDIMIEIPKGSRNKYEFDKKLKMVRFDRTLFSAVHYPMDYGFILNTLAEDEDPLDAMVLLWEPTFPGCLIEAKPIGAFKMWDEKGPDEKVLCVPIHDPVWNYIETLEDVPPHLLKEIEHFFSVYKELEKKKTGIEGWVGKEETLRIIEEAKVRYIESGAKLF
;
A
#
# COMPACT_ATOMS: atom_id res chain seq x y z
N MET A 1 23.74 3.98 -39.03
CA MET A 1 24.36 4.23 -37.72
C MET A 1 23.24 4.72 -36.78
N GLN A 2 22.55 3.75 -36.13
CA GLN A 2 21.40 4.04 -35.24
C GLN A 2 21.93 4.22 -33.83
N TYR A 3 21.74 5.39 -33.26
CA TYR A 3 22.01 5.64 -31.82
C TYR A 3 20.90 5.00 -30.97
N LEU A 4 21.23 3.94 -30.28
CA LEU A 4 20.46 3.42 -29.19
C LEU A 4 20.58 4.40 -28.01
N ALA A 5 19.46 5.01 -27.62
CA ALA A 5 19.35 5.77 -26.38
C ALA A 5 19.41 4.79 -25.18
N PRO A 6 20.16 5.11 -24.12
CA PRO A 6 20.18 4.27 -22.93
C PRO A 6 18.84 4.34 -22.21
N ALA A 7 18.37 3.20 -21.76
CA ALA A 7 17.20 3.06 -20.90
C ALA A 7 17.37 3.97 -19.69
N ARG A 8 16.42 4.89 -19.47
CA ARG A 8 16.35 5.72 -18.26
C ARG A 8 16.05 4.81 -17.09
N GLY A 9 17.07 4.59 -16.25
CA GLY A 9 16.94 3.87 -15.00
C GLY A 9 15.94 4.58 -14.08
N LEU A 10 15.00 3.80 -13.58
CA LEU A 10 14.07 4.15 -12.51
C LEU A 10 14.85 4.27 -11.18
N PHE A 11 15.58 5.36 -11.00
CA PHE A 11 16.10 5.74 -9.69
C PHE A 11 15.42 7.04 -9.27
N SER A 12 14.37 6.93 -8.49
CA SER A 12 13.74 8.04 -7.81
C SER A 12 13.83 7.79 -6.30
N GLY A 13 14.71 8.54 -5.63
CA GLY A 13 14.64 8.80 -4.21
C GLY A 13 15.73 8.21 -3.32
N ILE A 14 16.96 8.74 -3.40
CA ILE A 14 17.90 8.73 -2.26
C ILE A 14 17.88 10.14 -1.68
N ILE A 15 17.57 10.25 -0.39
CA ILE A 15 17.67 11.52 0.34
C ILE A 15 19.15 11.81 0.58
N VAL A 16 19.71 12.79 -0.12
CA VAL A 16 21.01 13.37 0.19
C VAL A 16 20.76 14.77 0.79
N ALA A 17 21.17 14.94 2.03
CA ALA A 17 21.07 16.22 2.74
C ALA A 17 21.92 17.30 2.04
N GLY A 18 21.28 18.26 1.45
CA GLY A 18 21.86 19.46 0.83
C GLY A 18 20.77 20.25 0.16
N GLY A 19 20.37 21.38 0.72
CA GLY A 19 19.59 22.53 0.25
C GLY A 19 18.63 22.48 -0.94
N ASP A 20 18.37 21.33 -1.53
CA ASP A 20 17.40 21.16 -2.62
C ASP A 20 16.04 20.73 -2.05
N ALA A 21 14.95 21.19 -2.67
CA ALA A 21 13.59 20.81 -2.31
C ALA A 21 13.51 19.28 -2.20
N VAL A 22 13.14 18.76 -1.02
CA VAL A 22 12.95 17.34 -0.78
C VAL A 22 11.96 16.83 -1.82
N LYS A 23 12.43 16.03 -2.77
CA LYS A 23 11.56 15.45 -3.80
C LYS A 23 10.55 14.56 -3.09
N GLU A 24 9.28 14.88 -3.22
CA GLU A 24 8.20 14.11 -2.63
C GLU A 24 8.27 12.66 -3.13
N VAL A 25 8.20 11.70 -2.21
CA VAL A 25 8.20 10.28 -2.56
C VAL A 25 6.80 9.93 -3.07
N THR A 26 6.73 9.47 -4.32
CA THR A 26 5.51 8.94 -4.91
C THR A 26 5.64 7.44 -5.18
N LEU A 27 4.53 6.74 -5.13
CA LEU A 27 4.39 5.30 -5.25
C LEU A 27 3.32 4.97 -6.27
N ASP A 28 3.58 3.98 -7.10
CA ASP A 28 2.56 3.37 -7.96
C ASP A 28 1.88 2.23 -7.17
N ILE A 29 0.58 2.35 -6.95
CA ILE A 29 -0.22 1.40 -6.17
C ILE A 29 -1.25 0.74 -7.08
N MET A 30 -1.20 -0.58 -7.18
CA MET A 30 -2.21 -1.40 -7.84
C MET A 30 -3.34 -1.70 -6.87
N ILE A 31 -4.54 -1.26 -7.16
CA ILE A 31 -5.71 -1.54 -6.33
C ILE A 31 -6.25 -2.94 -6.65
N GLU A 32 -6.43 -3.74 -5.61
CA GLU A 32 -7.10 -5.03 -5.67
C GLU A 32 -8.55 -4.93 -5.19
N ILE A 33 -8.79 -4.20 -4.11
CA ILE A 33 -10.08 -4.17 -3.42
C ILE A 33 -10.53 -2.71 -3.27
N PRO A 34 -11.61 -2.29 -3.94
CA PRO A 34 -12.12 -0.94 -3.79
C PRO A 34 -12.82 -0.74 -2.44
N LYS A 35 -12.80 0.48 -1.94
CA LYS A 35 -13.58 0.94 -0.78
C LYS A 35 -15.05 0.49 -0.88
N GLY A 36 -15.61 0.05 0.23
CA GLY A 36 -17.00 -0.43 0.27
C GLY A 36 -17.18 -1.88 -0.20
N SER A 37 -16.13 -2.54 -0.68
CA SER A 37 -16.19 -3.94 -1.05
C SER A 37 -16.19 -4.84 0.19
N ARG A 38 -17.01 -5.88 0.14
CA ARG A 38 -16.94 -7.06 1.02
C ARG A 38 -16.23 -8.22 0.34
N ASN A 39 -16.08 -8.16 -0.98
CA ASN A 39 -15.31 -9.14 -1.72
C ASN A 39 -13.82 -8.84 -1.61
N LYS A 40 -13.03 -9.87 -1.30
CA LYS A 40 -11.59 -9.83 -1.39
C LYS A 40 -11.16 -10.30 -2.78
N TYR A 41 -10.25 -9.57 -3.37
CA TYR A 41 -9.58 -9.89 -4.61
C TYR A 41 -8.08 -9.93 -4.37
N GLU A 42 -7.36 -10.70 -5.17
CA GLU A 42 -5.90 -10.82 -5.14
C GLU A 42 -5.33 -10.80 -6.56
N PHE A 43 -4.18 -10.19 -6.73
CA PHE A 43 -3.47 -10.22 -8.00
C PHE A 43 -2.79 -11.58 -8.21
N ASP A 44 -3.26 -12.32 -9.20
CA ASP A 44 -2.63 -13.59 -9.59
C ASP A 44 -1.34 -13.32 -10.37
N LYS A 45 -0.19 -13.49 -9.71
CA LYS A 45 1.15 -13.22 -10.27
C LYS A 45 1.45 -14.04 -11.53
N LYS A 46 0.81 -15.20 -11.73
CA LYS A 46 1.00 -16.06 -12.91
C LYS A 46 0.14 -15.63 -14.08
N LEU A 47 -1.11 -15.30 -13.82
CA LEU A 47 -2.08 -14.88 -14.83
C LEU A 47 -2.00 -13.39 -15.16
N LYS A 48 -1.33 -12.59 -14.29
CA LYS A 48 -1.27 -11.12 -14.41
C LYS A 48 -2.66 -10.48 -14.41
N MET A 49 -3.56 -11.01 -13.59
CA MET A 49 -4.96 -10.58 -13.50
C MET A 49 -5.42 -10.55 -12.05
N VAL A 50 -6.36 -9.66 -11.75
CA VAL A 50 -7.05 -9.68 -10.46
C VAL A 50 -8.06 -10.81 -10.43
N ARG A 51 -8.02 -11.62 -9.39
CA ARG A 51 -8.88 -12.77 -9.15
C ARG A 51 -9.75 -12.54 -7.91
N PHE A 52 -11.01 -12.93 -7.96
CA PHE A 52 -11.84 -13.07 -6.77
C PHE A 52 -11.27 -14.17 -5.88
N ASP A 53 -10.94 -13.82 -4.63
CA ASP A 53 -10.48 -14.76 -3.61
C ASP A 53 -11.70 -15.29 -2.82
N ARG A 54 -12.35 -14.42 -2.07
CA ARG A 54 -13.53 -14.75 -1.26
C ARG A 54 -14.35 -13.52 -0.90
N THR A 55 -15.55 -13.74 -0.39
CA THR A 55 -16.29 -12.73 0.38
C THR A 55 -15.83 -12.78 1.84
N LEU A 56 -15.59 -11.64 2.48
CA LEU A 56 -15.29 -11.58 3.91
C LEU A 56 -16.39 -12.29 4.72
N PHE A 57 -15.99 -13.10 5.69
CA PHE A 57 -16.94 -13.82 6.54
C PHE A 57 -17.67 -12.86 7.49
N SER A 58 -17.01 -11.81 7.94
CA SER A 58 -17.61 -10.70 8.68
C SER A 58 -18.45 -9.81 7.74
N ALA A 59 -19.42 -9.09 8.32
CA ALA A 59 -20.25 -8.12 7.58
C ALA A 59 -19.56 -6.77 7.32
N VAL A 60 -18.29 -6.63 7.69
CA VAL A 60 -17.52 -5.41 7.45
C VAL A 60 -17.13 -5.25 5.98
N HIS A 61 -16.86 -4.02 5.59
CA HIS A 61 -16.44 -3.64 4.24
C HIS A 61 -15.12 -2.88 4.33
N TYR A 62 -14.29 -2.97 3.31
CA TYR A 62 -13.04 -2.21 3.26
C TYR A 62 -13.34 -0.71 3.36
N PRO A 63 -12.79 0.02 4.36
CA PRO A 63 -13.08 1.44 4.55
C PRO A 63 -12.31 2.37 3.61
N MET A 64 -11.35 1.85 2.84
CA MET A 64 -10.53 2.55 1.85
C MET A 64 -10.23 1.62 0.67
N ASP A 65 -9.69 2.16 -0.41
CA ASP A 65 -9.13 1.34 -1.47
C ASP A 65 -7.88 0.62 -0.95
N TYR A 66 -7.75 -0.66 -1.28
CA TYR A 66 -6.70 -1.54 -0.79
C TYR A 66 -6.01 -2.26 -1.95
N GLY A 67 -4.71 -2.37 -1.86
CA GLY A 67 -3.91 -3.05 -2.87
C GLY A 67 -2.46 -3.14 -2.42
N PHE A 68 -1.51 -2.99 -3.35
CA PHE A 68 -0.09 -3.13 -3.04
C PHE A 68 0.77 -2.15 -3.85
N ILE A 69 1.97 -1.89 -3.35
CA ILE A 69 2.97 -1.02 -3.98
C ILE A 69 3.76 -1.82 -5.00
N LEU A 70 3.83 -1.31 -6.24
CA LEU A 70 4.62 -1.95 -7.30
C LEU A 70 6.11 -1.99 -6.95
N ASN A 71 6.80 -3.04 -7.38
CA ASN A 71 8.25 -3.21 -7.21
C ASN A 71 8.69 -3.22 -5.74
N THR A 72 7.87 -3.80 -4.87
CA THR A 72 8.19 -4.06 -3.46
C THR A 72 8.02 -5.54 -3.13
N LEU A 73 8.66 -5.99 -2.04
CA LEU A 73 8.51 -7.33 -1.48
C LEU A 73 8.53 -7.22 0.04
N ALA A 74 7.45 -7.61 0.69
CA ALA A 74 7.35 -7.71 2.14
C ALA A 74 8.03 -8.99 2.67
N GLU A 75 8.04 -9.20 3.97
CA GLU A 75 8.71 -10.36 4.58
C GLU A 75 8.00 -11.69 4.29
N ASP A 76 6.70 -11.64 3.98
CA ASP A 76 5.88 -12.81 3.62
C ASP A 76 5.96 -13.20 2.14
N GLU A 77 6.90 -12.61 1.38
CA GLU A 77 7.12 -12.81 -0.06
C GLU A 77 5.99 -12.27 -0.96
N ASP A 78 5.07 -11.48 -0.42
CA ASP A 78 4.07 -10.73 -1.18
C ASP A 78 4.51 -9.26 -1.34
N PRO A 79 3.99 -8.52 -2.33
CA PRO A 79 4.23 -7.08 -2.42
C PRO A 79 3.75 -6.35 -1.15
N LEU A 80 4.42 -5.25 -0.79
CA LEU A 80 4.03 -4.46 0.38
C LEU A 80 2.62 -3.86 0.20
N ASP A 81 1.74 -4.16 1.15
CA ASP A 81 0.36 -3.71 1.16
C ASP A 81 0.22 -2.19 1.25
N ALA A 82 -0.78 -1.65 0.58
CA ALA A 82 -1.12 -0.23 0.61
C ALA A 82 -2.62 0.01 0.76
N MET A 83 -2.93 1.08 1.47
CA MET A 83 -4.26 1.65 1.64
C MET A 83 -4.28 3.03 1.02
N VAL A 84 -5.27 3.35 0.20
CA VAL A 84 -5.40 4.66 -0.43
C VAL A 84 -6.69 5.33 0.00
N LEU A 85 -6.58 6.53 0.59
CA LEU A 85 -7.72 7.34 0.95
C LEU A 85 -8.27 8.03 -0.29
N LEU A 86 -9.52 7.73 -0.61
CA LEU A 86 -10.26 8.29 -1.74
C LEU A 86 -11.67 8.65 -1.31
N TRP A 87 -12.24 9.66 -1.96
CA TRP A 87 -13.64 9.99 -1.76
C TRP A 87 -14.54 8.91 -2.36
N GLU A 88 -14.36 8.66 -3.65
CA GLU A 88 -15.06 7.61 -4.39
C GLU A 88 -14.15 6.39 -4.58
N PRO A 89 -14.69 5.16 -4.54
CA PRO A 89 -13.89 3.97 -4.78
C PRO A 89 -13.42 3.89 -6.24
N THR A 90 -12.26 3.29 -6.47
CA THR A 90 -11.81 2.93 -7.81
C THR A 90 -12.31 1.51 -8.20
N PHE A 91 -11.52 0.77 -8.93
CA PHE A 91 -11.88 -0.59 -9.38
C PHE A 91 -10.65 -1.51 -9.31
N PRO A 92 -10.84 -2.84 -9.21
CA PRO A 92 -9.75 -3.80 -9.20
C PRO A 92 -8.89 -3.70 -10.47
N GLY A 93 -7.57 -3.52 -10.29
CA GLY A 93 -6.61 -3.30 -11.38
C GLY A 93 -6.34 -1.82 -11.70
N CYS A 94 -6.96 -0.89 -11.01
CA CYS A 94 -6.63 0.54 -11.14
C CYS A 94 -5.23 0.81 -10.59
N LEU A 95 -4.43 1.58 -11.33
CA LEU A 95 -3.14 2.07 -10.87
C LEU A 95 -3.29 3.50 -10.38
N ILE A 96 -2.82 3.77 -9.16
CA ILE A 96 -2.88 5.09 -8.52
C ILE A 96 -1.47 5.55 -8.18
N GLU A 97 -1.11 6.75 -8.62
CA GLU A 97 0.07 7.44 -8.12
C GLU A 97 -0.28 8.17 -6.82
N ALA A 98 0.37 7.79 -5.72
CA ALA A 98 0.05 8.27 -4.39
C ALA A 98 1.30 8.55 -3.56
N LYS A 99 1.18 9.36 -2.50
CA LYS A 99 2.24 9.62 -1.54
C LYS A 99 1.95 8.95 -0.20
N PRO A 100 2.97 8.36 0.46
CA PRO A 100 2.81 7.75 1.77
C PRO A 100 2.71 8.82 2.87
N ILE A 101 1.81 8.63 3.83
CA ILE A 101 1.60 9.51 4.98
C ILE A 101 1.84 8.82 6.32
N GLY A 102 1.85 7.50 6.36
CA GLY A 102 2.08 6.67 7.53
C GLY A 102 1.89 5.20 7.20
N ALA A 103 2.06 4.32 8.18
CA ALA A 103 1.78 2.90 8.02
C ALA A 103 1.09 2.32 9.25
N PHE A 104 0.24 1.33 9.00
CA PHE A 104 -0.42 0.53 10.02
C PHE A 104 0.34 -0.78 10.18
N LYS A 105 0.80 -1.05 11.41
CA LYS A 105 1.52 -2.27 11.75
C LYS A 105 0.59 -3.26 12.43
N MET A 106 0.58 -4.45 11.89
CA MET A 106 -0.11 -5.59 12.45
C MET A 106 0.69 -6.87 12.18
N TRP A 107 0.20 -7.98 12.68
CA TRP A 107 0.75 -9.30 12.37
C TRP A 107 -0.39 -10.29 12.17
N ASP A 108 -0.13 -11.32 11.40
CA ASP A 108 -1.00 -12.48 11.24
C ASP A 108 -0.19 -13.80 11.34
N GLU A 109 -0.79 -14.90 10.93
CA GLU A 109 -0.16 -16.23 11.01
C GLU A 109 1.13 -16.38 10.17
N LYS A 110 1.34 -15.48 9.20
CA LYS A 110 2.55 -15.46 8.35
C LYS A 110 3.68 -14.57 8.94
N GLY A 111 3.38 -13.69 9.88
CA GLY A 111 4.33 -12.77 10.50
C GLY A 111 3.90 -11.31 10.48
N PRO A 112 4.85 -10.36 10.46
CA PRO A 112 4.58 -8.93 10.31
C PRO A 112 3.80 -8.66 9.01
N ASP A 113 2.84 -7.74 9.09
CA ASP A 113 1.92 -7.41 8.00
C ASP A 113 1.67 -5.89 8.03
N GLU A 114 2.63 -5.13 7.48
CA GLU A 114 2.56 -3.68 7.41
C GLU A 114 1.72 -3.22 6.22
N LYS A 115 0.94 -2.15 6.43
CA LYS A 115 0.07 -1.56 5.41
C LYS A 115 0.31 -0.07 5.32
N VAL A 116 0.88 0.38 4.20
CA VAL A 116 1.20 1.79 3.98
C VAL A 116 -0.07 2.57 3.70
N LEU A 117 -0.34 3.64 4.48
CA LEU A 117 -1.44 4.56 4.21
C LEU A 117 -0.97 5.67 3.29
N CYS A 118 -1.69 5.86 2.19
CA CYS A 118 -1.37 6.79 1.13
C CYS A 118 -2.54 7.70 0.78
N VAL A 119 -2.22 8.85 0.18
CA VAL A 119 -3.17 9.73 -0.47
C VAL A 119 -2.77 9.96 -1.93
N PRO A 120 -3.74 10.01 -2.87
CA PRO A 120 -3.44 10.24 -4.29
C PRO A 120 -2.91 11.65 -4.51
N ILE A 121 -1.88 11.79 -5.34
CA ILE A 121 -1.24 13.09 -5.58
C ILE A 121 -2.09 14.04 -6.45
N HIS A 122 -3.01 13.47 -7.23
CA HIS A 122 -3.85 14.24 -8.16
C HIS A 122 -5.27 14.53 -7.62
N ASP A 123 -5.57 14.14 -6.37
CA ASP A 123 -6.87 14.40 -5.76
C ASP A 123 -6.82 15.68 -4.91
N PRO A 124 -7.55 16.77 -5.31
CA PRO A 124 -7.53 18.04 -4.58
C PRO A 124 -8.14 17.94 -3.17
N VAL A 125 -8.90 16.88 -2.88
CA VAL A 125 -9.51 16.65 -1.56
C VAL A 125 -8.53 16.01 -0.58
N TRP A 126 -7.59 15.20 -1.08
CA TRP A 126 -6.69 14.42 -0.25
C TRP A 126 -5.21 14.82 -0.36
N ASN A 127 -4.79 15.46 -1.44
CA ASN A 127 -3.38 15.72 -1.71
C ASN A 127 -2.70 16.71 -0.75
N TYR A 128 -3.46 17.45 0.07
CA TYR A 128 -2.92 18.35 1.09
C TYR A 128 -2.46 17.62 2.36
N ILE A 129 -2.86 16.37 2.55
CA ILE A 129 -2.50 15.55 3.72
C ILE A 129 -1.04 15.10 3.56
N GLU A 130 -0.23 15.38 4.58
CA GLU A 130 1.20 15.06 4.60
C GLU A 130 1.56 13.99 5.64
N THR A 131 0.77 13.91 6.71
CA THR A 131 1.02 13.04 7.86
C THR A 131 -0.27 12.43 8.39
N LEU A 132 -0.17 11.47 9.33
CA LEU A 132 -1.33 10.86 9.98
C LEU A 132 -2.16 11.87 10.79
N GLU A 133 -1.51 12.91 11.31
CA GLU A 133 -2.15 13.96 12.10
C GLU A 133 -3.12 14.81 11.27
N ASP A 134 -2.94 14.87 9.97
CA ASP A 134 -3.83 15.58 9.05
C ASP A 134 -5.08 14.76 8.70
N VAL A 135 -5.05 13.44 8.96
CA VAL A 135 -6.19 12.54 8.69
C VAL A 135 -7.25 12.70 9.77
N PRO A 136 -8.55 12.74 9.41
CA PRO A 136 -9.61 12.74 10.42
C PRO A 136 -9.42 11.56 11.40
N PRO A 137 -9.28 11.81 12.71
CA PRO A 137 -8.89 10.75 13.67
C PRO A 137 -9.88 9.58 13.72
N HIS A 138 -11.15 9.81 13.36
CA HIS A 138 -12.15 8.75 13.32
C HIS A 138 -11.90 7.77 12.19
N LEU A 139 -11.41 8.25 11.04
CA LEU A 139 -11.11 7.40 9.90
C LEU A 139 -9.97 6.40 10.21
N LEU A 140 -8.93 6.85 10.93
CA LEU A 140 -7.87 5.94 11.40
C LEU A 140 -8.44 4.85 12.33
N LYS A 141 -9.38 5.21 13.23
CA LYS A 141 -10.06 4.23 14.10
C LYS A 141 -10.96 3.25 13.32
N GLU A 142 -11.61 3.69 12.25
CA GLU A 142 -12.39 2.80 11.39
C GLU A 142 -11.48 1.77 10.69
N ILE A 143 -10.31 2.19 10.24
CA ILE A 143 -9.30 1.31 9.64
C ILE A 143 -8.79 0.29 10.67
N GLU A 144 -8.40 0.75 11.86
CA GLU A 144 -7.99 -0.14 12.96
C GLU A 144 -9.08 -1.16 13.30
N HIS A 145 -10.32 -0.69 13.46
CA HIS A 145 -11.44 -1.56 13.77
C HIS A 145 -11.68 -2.59 12.68
N PHE A 146 -11.63 -2.19 11.41
CA PHE A 146 -11.76 -3.10 10.29
C PHE A 146 -10.74 -4.25 10.40
N PHE A 147 -9.45 -3.94 10.54
CA PHE A 147 -8.39 -4.95 10.62
C PHE A 147 -8.43 -5.77 11.92
N SER A 148 -9.04 -5.26 12.99
CA SER A 148 -9.21 -6.02 14.23
C SER A 148 -10.26 -7.15 14.11
N VAL A 149 -11.26 -7.02 13.22
CA VAL A 149 -12.39 -7.93 13.16
C VAL A 149 -12.56 -8.68 11.83
N TYR A 150 -11.93 -8.25 10.74
CA TYR A 150 -12.22 -8.75 9.38
C TYR A 150 -11.92 -10.25 9.20
N LYS A 151 -10.93 -10.82 9.92
CA LYS A 151 -10.56 -12.24 9.91
C LYS A 151 -11.12 -13.03 11.11
N GLU A 152 -11.83 -12.40 12.04
CA GLU A 152 -12.29 -13.04 13.30
C GLU A 152 -13.15 -14.28 13.02
N LEU A 153 -14.14 -14.17 12.14
CA LEU A 153 -15.00 -15.30 11.76
C LEU A 153 -14.29 -16.35 10.89
N GLU A 154 -13.12 -16.04 10.35
CA GLU A 154 -12.25 -17.00 9.66
C GLU A 154 -11.40 -17.81 10.65
N LYS A 155 -11.51 -17.52 11.95
CA LYS A 155 -10.73 -18.13 13.04
C LYS A 155 -9.21 -17.99 12.87
N LYS A 156 -8.76 -16.97 12.15
CA LYS A 156 -7.37 -16.61 11.97
C LYS A 156 -6.93 -15.65 13.07
N LYS A 157 -5.72 -15.86 13.58
CA LYS A 157 -5.15 -14.96 14.59
C LYS A 157 -4.51 -13.76 13.90
N THR A 158 -4.85 -12.59 14.38
CA THR A 158 -4.21 -11.33 13.99
C THR A 158 -3.99 -10.49 15.25
N GLY A 159 -3.01 -9.60 15.22
CA GLY A 159 -2.79 -8.63 16.29
C GLY A 159 -2.38 -7.28 15.72
N ILE A 160 -2.80 -6.22 16.40
CA ILE A 160 -2.53 -4.84 16.02
C ILE A 160 -1.39 -4.29 16.86
N GLU A 161 -0.43 -3.64 16.21
CA GLU A 161 0.66 -2.89 16.85
C GLU A 161 0.41 -1.38 16.80
N GLY A 162 -0.39 -0.90 15.84
CA GLY A 162 -0.80 0.49 15.71
C GLY A 162 -0.17 1.22 14.53
N TRP A 163 -0.23 2.55 14.57
CA TRP A 163 0.26 3.42 13.51
C TRP A 163 1.71 3.86 13.73
N VAL A 164 2.45 4.00 12.66
CA VAL A 164 3.77 4.64 12.63
C VAL A 164 3.78 5.81 11.63
N GLY A 165 4.57 6.84 11.97
CA GLY A 165 4.65 8.06 11.16
C GLY A 165 5.43 7.90 9.87
N LYS A 166 5.48 8.99 9.09
CA LYS A 166 6.04 9.05 7.73
C LYS A 166 7.50 8.56 7.65
N GLU A 167 8.34 8.90 8.62
CA GLU A 167 9.77 8.53 8.62
C GLU A 167 9.96 7.00 8.66
N GLU A 168 9.31 6.33 9.61
CA GLU A 168 9.33 4.89 9.74
C GLU A 168 8.69 4.20 8.52
N THR A 169 7.62 4.78 7.99
CA THR A 169 6.95 4.30 6.78
C THR A 169 7.88 4.31 5.56
N LEU A 170 8.65 5.38 5.38
CA LEU A 170 9.62 5.47 4.29
C LEU A 170 10.72 4.42 4.43
N ARG A 171 11.14 4.09 5.67
CA ARG A 171 12.09 3.01 5.93
C ARG A 171 11.51 1.65 5.55
N ILE A 172 10.27 1.34 5.93
CA ILE A 172 9.58 0.10 5.56
C ILE A 172 9.52 -0.05 4.03
N ILE A 173 9.14 1.03 3.33
CA ILE A 173 9.05 1.03 1.86
C ILE A 173 10.42 0.76 1.23
N GLU A 174 11.48 1.41 1.72
CA GLU A 174 12.82 1.24 1.17
C GLU A 174 13.35 -0.19 1.39
N GLU A 175 13.15 -0.76 2.57
CA GLU A 175 13.49 -2.14 2.87
C GLU A 175 12.74 -3.13 1.95
N ALA A 176 11.46 -2.89 1.68
CA ALA A 176 10.67 -3.70 0.76
C ALA A 176 11.14 -3.58 -0.70
N LYS A 177 11.58 -2.38 -1.14
CA LYS A 177 12.20 -2.19 -2.46
C LYS A 177 13.53 -2.92 -2.59
N VAL A 178 14.38 -2.85 -1.56
CA VAL A 178 15.66 -3.56 -1.53
C VAL A 178 15.43 -5.06 -1.64
N ARG A 179 14.53 -5.64 -0.81
CA ARG A 179 14.16 -7.06 -0.90
C ARG A 179 13.68 -7.45 -2.29
N TYR A 180 12.86 -6.62 -2.94
CA TYR A 180 12.40 -6.87 -4.30
C TYR A 180 13.55 -6.94 -5.30
N ILE A 181 14.50 -6.01 -5.25
CA ILE A 181 15.68 -5.97 -6.13
C ILE A 181 16.55 -7.21 -5.89
N GLU A 182 16.85 -7.55 -4.64
CA GLU A 182 17.69 -8.68 -4.26
C GLU A 182 17.07 -10.04 -4.62
N SER A 183 15.75 -10.16 -4.55
CA SER A 183 15.05 -11.39 -4.93
C SER A 183 15.10 -11.69 -6.44
N GLY A 184 15.40 -10.69 -7.28
CA GLY A 184 15.30 -10.80 -8.74
C GLY A 184 13.89 -11.05 -9.26
N ALA A 185 12.86 -10.82 -8.41
CA ALA A 185 11.47 -11.00 -8.77
C ALA A 185 11.05 -10.06 -9.91
N LYS A 186 10.22 -10.57 -10.81
CA LYS A 186 9.55 -9.79 -11.86
C LYS A 186 8.04 -9.98 -11.66
N LEU A 187 7.47 -9.13 -10.83
CA LEU A 187 6.02 -9.18 -10.56
C LEU A 187 5.19 -8.64 -11.73
N PHE A 188 5.79 -7.80 -12.57
CA PHE A 188 5.16 -7.17 -13.75
C PHE A 188 6.04 -7.28 -14.98
#